data_06a6b2257e6b8b19549547f0423d2aaa
#
_entry.id   06a6b2257e6b8b19549547f0423d2aaa
#
_cell.length_a   1.000
_cell.length_b   1.000
_cell.length_c   1.000
_cell.angle_alpha   90.00
_cell.angle_beta   90.00
_cell.angle_gamma   90.00
#
_symmetry.space_group_name_H-M   'P 1'
#
loop_
_entity.id
_entity.type
_entity.pdbx_description
1 polymer ?
#
loop_
_entity_poly.entity_id
_entity_poly.type
_entity_poly.pdbx_seq_one_letter_code
_entity_poly.pdbx_strand_id
1 'polypeptide(L)'
;VKLSASMGLEIPILGSDTLDSNMVLEAASGSDVKLYVSTFYQEGGSPEFDEGIKAWLNEDATAMTNNGGNDTIAAVTAMGYDAYYVALEALKAAGSTDPAAVKAALPGVTYTGVTGDIAFDDIGDAIRDTAYIKVADTANNAWALETMQKAG
;
A
#
# COMPACT_ATOMS: atom_id res chain seq x y z
N VAL A 1 3.85 9.83 16.11
CA VAL A 1 5.24 9.31 16.14
C VAL A 1 6.15 10.28 16.88
N LYS A 2 6.44 11.50 16.31
CA LYS A 2 7.40 12.45 16.94
C LYS A 2 7.02 12.83 18.38
N LEU A 3 5.75 13.06 18.67
CA LEU A 3 5.29 13.36 20.02
C LEU A 3 5.47 12.15 20.96
N SER A 4 5.16 10.94 20.48
CA SER A 4 5.38 9.70 21.25
C SER A 4 6.87 9.53 21.60
N ALA A 5 7.75 9.74 20.63
CA ALA A 5 9.20 9.69 20.86
C ALA A 5 9.65 10.73 21.90
N SER A 6 9.18 11.99 21.80
CA SER A 6 9.56 13.07 22.72
C SER A 6 9.03 12.86 24.15
N MET A 7 7.94 12.10 24.29
CA MET A 7 7.35 11.75 25.59
C MET A 7 7.96 10.47 26.19
N GLY A 8 8.84 9.78 25.47
CA GLY A 8 9.42 8.50 25.90
C GLY A 8 8.36 7.40 26.08
N LEU A 9 7.35 7.37 25.23
CA LEU A 9 6.31 6.34 25.32
C LEU A 9 6.84 5.00 24.80
N GLU A 10 6.83 3.99 25.65
CA GLU A 10 7.30 2.63 25.33
C GLU A 10 6.21 1.72 24.74
N ILE A 11 4.96 2.21 24.66
CA ILE A 11 3.84 1.43 24.09
C ILE A 11 3.96 1.34 22.57
N PRO A 12 3.70 0.16 21.99
CA PRO A 12 3.66 0.02 20.53
C PRO A 12 2.53 0.85 19.92
N ILE A 13 2.81 1.45 18.77
CA ILE A 13 1.81 2.14 17.93
C ILE A 13 1.48 1.22 16.77
N LEU A 14 0.19 0.93 16.58
CA LEU A 14 -0.31 0.23 15.40
C LEU A 14 -1.07 1.22 14.53
N GLY A 15 -0.61 1.41 13.32
CA GLY A 15 -1.23 2.26 12.31
C GLY A 15 -1.91 1.44 11.20
N SER A 16 -2.73 2.11 10.40
CA SER A 16 -3.28 1.56 9.16
C SER A 16 -2.30 1.75 7.99
N ASP A 17 -2.70 1.25 6.83
CA ASP A 17 -2.00 1.38 5.54
C ASP A 17 -1.66 2.83 5.16
N THR A 18 -2.45 3.80 5.60
CA THR A 18 -2.18 5.22 5.36
C THR A 18 -0.90 5.74 6.02
N LEU A 19 -0.37 5.01 7.01
CA LEU A 19 0.91 5.32 7.65
C LEU A 19 2.10 4.57 7.01
N ASP A 20 1.86 3.68 6.05
CA ASP A 20 2.90 2.99 5.27
C ASP A 20 3.52 3.96 4.26
N SER A 21 4.39 4.84 4.72
CA SER A 21 5.02 5.87 3.90
C SER A 21 6.44 6.23 4.38
N ASN A 22 7.26 6.72 3.46
CA ASN A 22 8.62 7.20 3.74
C ASN A 22 8.64 8.38 4.70
N MET A 23 7.64 9.26 4.63
CA MET A 23 7.54 10.42 5.54
C MET A 23 7.30 9.99 6.99
N VAL A 24 6.56 8.89 7.20
CA VAL A 24 6.32 8.34 8.53
C VAL A 24 7.58 7.66 9.07
N LEU A 25 8.30 6.94 8.22
CA LEU A 25 9.62 6.37 8.56
C LEU A 25 10.61 7.47 8.97
N GLU A 26 10.73 8.53 8.17
CA GLU A 26 11.59 9.67 8.49
C GLU A 26 11.20 10.32 9.82
N ALA A 27 9.89 10.42 10.10
CA ALA A 27 9.41 10.96 11.36
C ALA A 27 9.72 10.06 12.58
N ALA A 28 9.96 8.77 12.36
CA ALA A 28 10.34 7.79 13.37
C ALA A 28 11.87 7.59 13.47
N SER A 29 12.62 8.01 12.45
CA SER A 29 14.07 7.78 12.34
C SER A 29 14.83 8.22 13.59
N GLY A 30 15.74 7.37 14.05
CA GLY A 30 16.59 7.63 15.22
C GLY A 30 15.83 7.64 16.56
N SER A 31 14.57 7.20 16.61
CA SER A 31 13.80 7.07 17.85
C SER A 31 13.64 5.61 18.26
N ASP A 32 13.30 5.38 19.54
CA ASP A 32 13.00 4.04 20.09
C ASP A 32 11.50 3.67 19.93
N VAL A 33 10.74 4.40 19.11
CA VAL A 33 9.32 4.16 18.92
C VAL A 33 9.09 2.84 18.20
N LYS A 34 8.28 1.96 18.79
CA LYS A 34 7.81 0.72 18.16
C LYS A 34 6.58 1.03 17.33
N LEU A 35 6.76 1.23 16.04
CA LEU A 35 5.69 1.55 15.10
C LEU A 35 5.44 0.38 14.16
N TYR A 36 4.20 -0.10 14.14
CA TYR A 36 3.71 -1.13 13.23
C TYR A 36 2.64 -0.54 12.33
N VAL A 37 2.52 -1.07 11.11
CA VAL A 37 1.41 -0.76 10.20
C VAL A 37 0.81 -2.04 9.64
N SER A 38 -0.51 -2.05 9.52
CA SER A 38 -1.23 -3.08 8.75
C SER A 38 -1.43 -2.55 7.34
N THR A 39 -0.99 -3.29 6.35
CA THR A 39 -0.93 -2.83 4.96
C THR A 39 -1.21 -3.97 3.97
N PHE A 40 -1.27 -3.67 2.66
CA PHE A 40 -1.68 -4.62 1.62
C PHE A 40 -0.58 -4.98 0.63
N TYR A 41 0.61 -4.45 0.80
CA TYR A 41 1.76 -4.76 -0.06
C TYR A 41 3.07 -4.74 0.72
N GLN A 42 3.93 -5.68 0.38
CA GLN A 42 5.32 -5.72 0.80
C GLN A 42 6.21 -5.74 -0.43
N GLU A 43 7.18 -4.84 -0.49
CA GLU A 43 8.20 -4.82 -1.54
C GLU A 43 8.91 -6.18 -1.62
N GLY A 44 9.12 -6.68 -2.83
CA GLY A 44 9.55 -8.06 -3.10
C GLY A 44 8.40 -9.02 -3.43
N GLY A 45 7.15 -8.63 -3.20
CA GLY A 45 5.97 -9.44 -3.52
C GLY A 45 5.69 -9.59 -5.02
N SER A 46 6.09 -8.59 -5.83
CA SER A 46 6.01 -8.62 -7.29
C SER A 46 7.25 -7.97 -7.90
N PRO A 47 8.31 -8.76 -8.17
CA PRO A 47 9.60 -8.21 -8.63
C PRO A 47 9.50 -7.35 -9.89
N GLU A 48 8.71 -7.77 -10.88
CA GLU A 48 8.53 -7.01 -12.14
C GLU A 48 7.87 -5.64 -11.89
N PHE A 49 6.86 -5.59 -11.02
CA PHE A 49 6.23 -4.34 -10.62
C PHE A 49 7.22 -3.45 -9.86
N ASP A 50 7.94 -4.01 -8.89
CA ASP A 50 8.91 -3.28 -8.09
C ASP A 50 10.01 -2.66 -8.95
N GLU A 51 10.59 -3.43 -9.86
CA GLU A 51 11.62 -2.96 -10.81
C GLU A 51 11.08 -1.84 -11.70
N GLY A 52 9.86 -1.99 -12.22
CA GLY A 52 9.22 -0.97 -13.06
C GLY A 52 8.96 0.33 -12.32
N ILE A 53 8.44 0.28 -11.10
CA ILE A 53 8.18 1.47 -10.27
C ILE A 53 9.50 2.15 -9.88
N LYS A 54 10.50 1.39 -9.47
CA LYS A 54 11.82 1.94 -9.10
C LYS A 54 12.52 2.59 -10.29
N ALA A 55 12.47 1.97 -11.47
CA ALA A 55 13.02 2.56 -12.68
C ALA A 55 12.35 3.92 -12.96
N TRP A 56 11.01 3.98 -12.94
CA TRP A 56 10.28 5.22 -13.15
C TRP A 56 10.60 6.28 -12.10
N LEU A 57 10.64 5.94 -10.80
CA LEU A 57 11.00 6.88 -9.73
C LEU A 57 12.41 7.45 -9.93
N ASN A 58 13.37 6.63 -10.38
CA ASN A 58 14.75 7.06 -10.58
C ASN A 58 14.94 7.89 -11.87
N GLU A 59 14.01 7.83 -12.82
CA GLU A 59 14.01 8.64 -14.04
C GLU A 59 13.29 9.99 -13.87
N ASP A 60 12.32 10.09 -12.95
CA ASP A 60 11.51 11.29 -12.72
C ASP A 60 11.81 11.90 -11.35
N ALA A 61 12.57 13.00 -11.36
CA ALA A 61 12.95 13.71 -10.13
C ALA A 61 11.74 14.27 -9.34
N THR A 62 10.64 14.59 -10.03
CA THR A 62 9.41 15.04 -9.37
C THR A 62 8.70 13.87 -8.68
N ALA A 63 8.61 12.73 -9.35
CA ALA A 63 8.07 11.50 -8.77
C ALA A 63 8.91 11.06 -7.56
N MET A 64 10.23 11.06 -7.68
CA MET A 64 11.15 10.74 -6.58
C MET A 64 10.94 11.68 -5.38
N THR A 65 10.84 12.98 -5.60
CA THR A 65 10.58 13.97 -4.53
C THR A 65 9.24 13.71 -3.86
N ASN A 66 8.19 13.44 -4.64
CA ASN A 66 6.84 13.15 -4.13
C ASN A 66 6.79 11.82 -3.35
N ASN A 67 7.69 10.89 -3.67
CA ASN A 67 7.85 9.61 -2.95
C ASN A 67 8.71 9.73 -1.68
N GLY A 68 9.00 10.94 -1.20
CA GLY A 68 9.80 11.17 0.01
C GLY A 68 11.32 11.07 -0.21
N GLY A 69 11.78 11.22 -1.46
CA GLY A 69 13.20 11.31 -1.80
C GLY A 69 13.95 9.98 -1.87
N ASN A 70 13.23 8.86 -1.89
CA ASN A 70 13.80 7.52 -2.10
C ASN A 70 12.85 6.67 -2.95
N ASP A 71 13.30 5.48 -3.36
CA ASP A 71 12.55 4.59 -4.25
C ASP A 71 11.82 3.43 -3.53
N THR A 72 11.62 3.54 -2.23
CA THR A 72 10.81 2.58 -1.46
C THR A 72 9.37 2.60 -1.94
N ILE A 73 8.80 1.42 -2.14
CA ILE A 73 7.43 1.26 -2.63
C ILE A 73 6.47 1.13 -1.46
N ALA A 74 5.65 2.16 -1.27
CA ALA A 74 4.55 2.12 -0.31
C ALA A 74 3.38 1.28 -0.86
N ALA A 75 2.60 0.67 0.03
CA ALA A 75 1.43 -0.13 -0.37
C ALA A 75 0.42 0.65 -1.21
N VAL A 76 0.26 1.95 -0.97
CA VAL A 76 -0.64 2.80 -1.75
C VAL A 76 -0.25 2.88 -3.24
N THR A 77 1.03 2.75 -3.58
CA THR A 77 1.51 2.68 -4.96
C THR A 77 1.03 1.40 -5.65
N ALA A 78 1.17 0.26 -4.98
CA ALA A 78 0.69 -1.04 -5.48
C ALA A 78 -0.84 -1.07 -5.58
N MET A 79 -1.54 -0.53 -4.58
CA MET A 79 -3.00 -0.43 -4.59
C MET A 79 -3.52 0.49 -5.70
N GLY A 80 -2.84 1.61 -5.96
CA GLY A 80 -3.17 2.51 -7.06
C GLY A 80 -2.98 1.87 -8.43
N TYR A 81 -1.92 1.08 -8.59
CA TYR A 81 -1.67 0.28 -9.78
C TYR A 81 -2.81 -0.73 -10.02
N ASP A 82 -3.17 -1.51 -9.02
CA ASP A 82 -4.26 -2.48 -9.12
C ASP A 82 -5.61 -1.79 -9.37
N ALA A 83 -5.88 -0.66 -8.71
CA ALA A 83 -7.12 0.10 -8.90
C ALA A 83 -7.30 0.56 -10.36
N TYR A 84 -6.21 0.93 -11.03
CA TYR A 84 -6.24 1.26 -12.46
C TYR A 84 -6.72 0.06 -13.30
N TYR A 85 -6.17 -1.13 -13.08
CA TYR A 85 -6.57 -2.31 -13.84
C TYR A 85 -7.97 -2.80 -13.48
N VAL A 86 -8.36 -2.73 -12.22
CA VAL A 86 -9.75 -3.01 -11.80
C VAL A 86 -10.73 -2.08 -12.52
N ALA A 87 -10.42 -0.79 -12.64
CA ALA A 87 -11.23 0.15 -13.39
C ALA A 87 -11.32 -0.21 -14.88
N LEU A 88 -10.23 -0.67 -15.50
CA LEU A 88 -10.23 -1.15 -16.88
C LEU A 88 -11.11 -2.40 -17.05
N GLU A 89 -11.02 -3.36 -16.14
CA GLU A 89 -11.89 -4.56 -16.18
C GLU A 89 -13.36 -4.19 -15.98
N ALA A 90 -13.68 -3.24 -15.10
CA ALA A 90 -15.04 -2.74 -14.94
C ALA A 90 -15.58 -2.06 -16.22
N LEU A 91 -14.77 -1.25 -16.89
CA LEU A 91 -15.11 -0.65 -18.19
C LEU A 91 -15.37 -1.70 -19.28
N LYS A 92 -14.51 -2.73 -19.35
CA LYS A 92 -14.68 -3.86 -20.28
C LYS A 92 -15.99 -4.63 -19.99
N ALA A 93 -16.24 -4.94 -18.73
CA ALA A 93 -17.45 -5.65 -18.29
C ALA A 93 -18.73 -4.84 -18.57
N ALA A 94 -18.68 -3.53 -18.38
CA ALA A 94 -19.81 -2.64 -18.68
C ALA A 94 -20.05 -2.44 -20.18
N GLY A 95 -19.02 -2.62 -21.04
CA GLY A 95 -19.09 -2.29 -22.47
C GLY A 95 -19.42 -0.81 -22.72
N SER A 96 -19.18 0.07 -21.76
CA SER A 96 -19.59 1.48 -21.75
C SER A 96 -18.68 2.30 -20.86
N THR A 97 -18.57 3.60 -21.17
CA THR A 97 -17.94 4.59 -20.31
C THR A 97 -18.93 5.36 -19.43
N ASP A 98 -20.22 5.01 -19.50
CA ASP A 98 -21.23 5.59 -18.62
C ASP A 98 -20.96 5.18 -17.16
N PRO A 99 -20.84 6.14 -16.21
CA PRO A 99 -20.48 5.84 -14.83
C PRO A 99 -21.49 4.91 -14.12
N ALA A 100 -22.80 5.00 -14.47
CA ALA A 100 -23.79 4.14 -13.85
C ALA A 100 -23.66 2.69 -14.35
N ALA A 101 -23.36 2.50 -15.64
CA ALA A 101 -23.11 1.18 -16.21
C ALA A 101 -21.84 0.55 -15.62
N VAL A 102 -20.75 1.33 -15.50
CA VAL A 102 -19.47 0.86 -14.89
C VAL A 102 -19.69 0.48 -13.43
N LYS A 103 -20.39 1.31 -12.65
CA LYS A 103 -20.73 1.01 -11.25
C LYS A 103 -21.55 -0.27 -11.14
N ALA A 104 -22.51 -0.48 -12.03
CA ALA A 104 -23.35 -1.69 -12.03
C ALA A 104 -22.56 -2.96 -12.38
N ALA A 105 -21.49 -2.85 -13.17
CA ALA A 105 -20.63 -3.97 -13.54
C ALA A 105 -19.60 -4.34 -12.43
N LEU A 106 -19.21 -3.39 -11.58
CA LEU A 106 -18.13 -3.54 -10.61
C LEU A 106 -18.28 -4.75 -9.67
N PRO A 107 -19.48 -5.09 -9.12
CA PRO A 107 -19.64 -6.26 -8.25
C PRO A 107 -19.28 -7.60 -8.91
N GLY A 108 -19.32 -7.67 -10.25
CA GLY A 108 -18.95 -8.86 -11.03
C GLY A 108 -17.47 -8.90 -11.43
N VAL A 109 -16.69 -7.86 -11.13
CA VAL A 109 -15.28 -7.79 -11.48
C VAL A 109 -14.45 -8.58 -10.47
N THR A 110 -13.57 -9.43 -11.00
CA THR A 110 -12.49 -10.06 -10.24
C THR A 110 -11.17 -9.76 -10.94
N TYR A 111 -10.13 -9.49 -10.17
CA TYR A 111 -8.81 -9.17 -10.70
C TYR A 111 -7.72 -9.71 -9.77
N THR A 112 -6.72 -10.38 -10.34
CA THR A 112 -5.50 -10.76 -9.59
C THR A 112 -4.41 -9.75 -9.90
N GLY A 113 -4.15 -8.88 -8.95
CA GLY A 113 -3.17 -7.79 -9.05
C GLY A 113 -1.89 -8.06 -8.27
N VAL A 114 -1.05 -7.03 -8.19
CA VAL A 114 0.19 -7.09 -7.40
C VAL A 114 -0.08 -7.13 -5.89
N THR A 115 -1.25 -6.65 -5.45
CA THR A 115 -1.69 -6.73 -4.05
C THR A 115 -2.53 -7.98 -3.75
N GLY A 116 -2.58 -8.96 -4.66
CA GLY A 116 -3.36 -10.19 -4.53
C GLY A 116 -4.70 -10.16 -5.24
N ASP A 117 -5.57 -11.09 -4.87
CA ASP A 117 -6.89 -11.21 -5.48
C ASP A 117 -7.83 -10.10 -4.97
N ILE A 118 -8.56 -9.50 -5.91
CA ILE A 118 -9.50 -8.41 -5.67
C ILE A 118 -10.86 -8.81 -6.19
N ALA A 119 -11.86 -8.76 -5.34
CA ALA A 119 -13.27 -8.87 -5.66
C ALA A 119 -14.04 -7.86 -4.81
N PHE A 120 -15.34 -7.72 -5.02
CA PHE A 120 -16.15 -6.75 -4.29
C PHE A 120 -17.34 -7.44 -3.65
N ASP A 121 -17.72 -6.97 -2.46
CA ASP A 121 -18.95 -7.39 -1.80
C ASP A 121 -20.17 -6.59 -2.28
N ASP A 122 -21.35 -6.91 -1.72
CA ASP A 122 -22.62 -6.32 -2.12
C ASP A 122 -22.73 -4.81 -1.80
N ILE A 123 -21.87 -4.29 -0.93
CA ILE A 123 -21.83 -2.86 -0.58
C ILE A 123 -20.72 -2.11 -1.31
N GLY A 124 -19.88 -2.83 -2.07
CA GLY A 124 -18.81 -2.28 -2.90
C GLY A 124 -17.44 -2.22 -2.23
N ASP A 125 -17.28 -2.86 -1.08
CA ASP A 125 -15.99 -2.97 -0.43
C ASP A 125 -15.15 -4.08 -1.06
N ALA A 126 -13.84 -3.86 -1.19
CA ALA A 126 -12.93 -4.86 -1.69
C ALA A 126 -12.76 -6.00 -0.67
N ILE A 127 -13.06 -7.23 -1.12
CA ILE A 127 -12.84 -8.44 -0.34
C ILE A 127 -11.34 -8.74 -0.35
N ARG A 128 -10.73 -8.78 0.83
CA ARG A 128 -9.33 -9.13 1.03
C ARG A 128 -9.19 -10.09 2.21
N ASP A 129 -8.36 -11.08 2.05
CA ASP A 129 -8.11 -12.11 3.07
C ASP A 129 -6.71 -12.01 3.69
N THR A 130 -5.87 -11.13 3.17
CA THR A 130 -4.45 -11.06 3.56
C THR A 130 -4.06 -9.64 3.90
N ALA A 131 -3.35 -9.48 5.01
CA ALA A 131 -2.71 -8.24 5.43
C ALA A 131 -1.24 -8.49 5.78
N TYR A 132 -0.39 -7.53 5.46
CA TYR A 132 1.01 -7.50 5.88
C TYR A 132 1.15 -6.60 7.10
N ILE A 133 1.82 -7.08 8.12
CA ILE A 133 2.22 -6.26 9.26
C ILE A 133 3.69 -5.90 9.07
N LYS A 134 3.96 -4.63 8.94
CA LYS A 134 5.32 -4.09 8.86
C LYS A 134 5.68 -3.40 10.17
N VAL A 135 6.97 -3.40 10.48
CA VAL A 135 7.54 -2.66 11.60
C VAL A 135 8.55 -1.64 11.08
N ALA A 136 8.55 -0.45 11.65
CA ALA A 136 9.54 0.56 11.31
C ALA A 136 10.92 0.19 11.89
N ASP A 137 11.89 -0.05 11.02
CA ASP A 137 13.32 -0.06 11.39
C ASP A 137 13.80 1.39 11.43
N THR A 138 13.72 1.99 12.60
CA THR A 138 14.04 3.40 12.83
C THR A 138 15.54 3.70 12.70
N ALA A 139 16.39 2.68 12.80
CA ALA A 139 17.84 2.82 12.64
C ALA A 139 18.23 2.89 11.16
N ASN A 140 17.58 2.11 10.30
CA ASN A 140 17.88 2.04 8.87
C ASN A 140 16.90 2.85 8.01
N ASN A 141 15.90 3.50 8.62
CA ASN A 141 14.85 4.25 7.94
C ASN A 141 14.13 3.40 6.87
N ALA A 142 13.71 2.19 7.27
CA ALA A 142 13.09 1.22 6.38
C ALA A 142 11.88 0.54 7.03
N TRP A 143 10.96 0.06 6.20
CA TRP A 143 9.92 -0.87 6.65
C TRP A 143 10.43 -2.30 6.55
N ALA A 144 10.35 -3.05 7.65
CA ALA A 144 10.62 -4.48 7.67
C ALA A 144 9.31 -5.26 7.79
N LEU A 145 9.22 -6.40 7.09
CA LEU A 145 8.09 -7.30 7.25
C LEU A 145 8.17 -8.01 8.61
N GLU A 146 7.17 -7.81 9.46
CA GLU A 146 7.04 -8.54 10.73
C GLU A 146 6.31 -9.86 10.51
N THR A 147 5.14 -9.82 9.86
CA THR A 147 4.37 -11.02 9.56
C THR A 147 3.32 -10.76 8.49
N MET A 148 2.81 -11.85 7.91
CA MET A 148 1.63 -11.84 7.05
C MET A 148 0.50 -12.54 7.80
N GLN A 149 -0.66 -11.90 7.86
CA GLN A 149 -1.88 -12.43 8.47
C GLN A 149 -2.90 -12.76 7.38
N LYS A 150 -3.53 -13.92 7.50
CA LYS A 150 -4.70 -14.28 6.69
C LYS A 150 -5.93 -14.28 7.56
N ALA A 151 -7.05 -13.79 7.00
CA ALA A 151 -8.36 -13.98 7.59
C ALA A 151 -8.67 -15.48 7.61
N GLY A 152 -9.19 -15.97 8.76
CA GLY A 152 -9.57 -17.38 8.94
C GLY A 152 -10.93 -17.69 8.36
#